data_232ad88b390d9116f32ef6646f206fde
#
_entry.id   232ad88b390d9116f32ef6646f206fde
#
_cell.length_a   1.000
_cell.length_b   1.000
_cell.length_c   1.000
_cell.angle_alpha   90.00
_cell.angle_beta   90.00
_cell.angle_gamma   90.00
#
_symmetry.space_group_name_H-M   'P 1'
#
loop_
_entity.id
_entity.type
_entity.pdbx_description
1 polymer ?
#
loop_
_entity_poly.entity_id
_entity_poly.type
_entity_poly.pdbx_seq_one_letter_code
_entity_poly.pdbx_strand_id
1 'polypeptide(L)'
;GNDGVYMNQNATSFTSNSDERMKENIVELENATDKLNTLRCVNFTMKHDSSGEKRIGLIAQDVYKVYPEVTTGSPDVEYSYNSATTGSSHINAMGLQYTELVAPMIKAIQELSSQIGVLKAQISGSSDFNSLKTSVSGSN
;
A
#
# COMPACT_ATOMS: atom_id res chain seq x y z
N GLY A 1 23.38 -11.62 11.42
CA GLY A 1 23.29 -10.47 10.54
C GLY A 1 22.28 -9.47 11.10
N ASN A 2 22.59 -8.19 11.05
CA ASN A 2 21.71 -7.11 11.50
C ASN A 2 20.90 -6.58 10.30
N ASP A 3 20.07 -7.42 9.72
CA ASP A 3 19.25 -7.08 8.55
C ASP A 3 17.86 -6.64 9.01
N GLY A 4 17.79 -5.55 9.76
CA GLY A 4 16.54 -5.13 10.37
C GLY A 4 16.34 -3.62 10.39
N VAL A 5 15.22 -3.23 10.97
CA VAL A 5 14.90 -1.85 11.29
C VAL A 5 15.63 -1.46 12.58
N TYR A 6 16.29 -0.31 12.59
CA TYR A 6 16.97 0.21 13.78
C TYR A 6 16.57 1.65 14.08
N MET A 7 16.68 2.02 15.34
CA MET A 7 16.59 3.41 15.78
C MET A 7 17.92 3.87 16.36
N ASN A 8 18.39 5.00 15.88
CA ASN A 8 19.50 5.70 16.53
C ASN A 8 19.02 6.36 17.83
N GLN A 9 19.94 6.53 18.77
CA GLN A 9 19.65 7.28 19.99
C GLN A 9 19.15 8.70 19.61
N ASN A 10 18.00 9.10 20.16
CA ASN A 10 17.30 10.36 19.85
C ASN A 10 16.65 10.43 18.44
N ALA A 11 16.54 9.32 17.73
CA ALA A 11 15.80 9.31 16.46
C ALA A 11 14.29 9.35 16.69
N THR A 12 13.60 10.08 15.84
CA THR A 12 12.12 10.17 15.83
C THR A 12 11.48 9.22 14.82
N SER A 13 12.29 8.43 14.10
CA SER A 13 11.84 7.49 13.09
C SER A 13 12.72 6.24 13.04
N PHE A 14 12.15 5.16 12.53
CA PHE A 14 12.89 3.92 12.24
C PHE A 14 13.62 4.04 10.92
N THR A 15 14.87 3.57 10.87
CA THR A 15 15.65 3.44 9.64
C THR A 15 15.70 1.97 9.21
N SER A 16 15.37 1.71 7.97
CA SER A 16 15.49 0.39 7.35
C SER A 16 16.67 0.38 6.38
N ASN A 17 17.49 -0.67 6.44
CA ASN A 17 18.56 -0.87 5.47
C ASN A 17 17.98 -1.08 4.07
N SER A 18 18.39 -0.26 3.10
CA SER A 18 17.88 -0.32 1.72
C SER A 18 18.96 -0.12 0.67
N ASP A 19 20.21 -0.42 1.03
CA ASP A 19 21.36 -0.35 0.10
C ASP A 19 21.25 -1.45 -0.96
N GLU A 20 21.39 -1.07 -2.23
CA GLU A 20 21.31 -1.99 -3.37
C GLU A 20 22.31 -3.15 -3.24
N ARG A 21 23.50 -2.89 -2.70
CA ARG A 21 24.56 -3.89 -2.52
C ARG A 21 24.21 -5.01 -1.53
N MET A 22 23.16 -4.81 -0.74
CA MET A 22 22.63 -5.79 0.21
C MET A 22 21.49 -6.62 -0.37
N LYS A 23 21.09 -6.35 -1.61
CA LYS A 23 19.91 -6.95 -2.23
C LYS A 23 20.31 -7.84 -3.40
N GLU A 24 19.58 -8.92 -3.59
CA GLU A 24 19.69 -9.83 -4.71
C GLU A 24 18.36 -9.98 -5.44
N ASN A 25 18.40 -10.47 -6.67
CA ASN A 25 17.20 -10.75 -7.47
C ASN A 25 16.25 -9.55 -7.58
N ILE A 26 16.82 -8.36 -7.78
CA ILE A 26 16.05 -7.12 -7.87
C ILE A 26 15.21 -7.14 -9.15
N VAL A 27 13.89 -7.13 -8.99
CA VAL A 27 12.92 -7.09 -10.08
C VAL A 27 11.94 -5.94 -9.82
N GLU A 28 11.60 -5.19 -10.86
CA GLU A 28 10.60 -4.12 -10.73
C GLU A 28 9.20 -4.66 -10.40
N LEU A 29 8.47 -3.90 -9.60
CA LEU A 29 7.06 -4.17 -9.36
C LEU A 29 6.24 -3.87 -10.62
N GLU A 30 5.21 -4.66 -10.85
CA GLU A 30 4.28 -4.50 -11.96
C GLU A 30 2.83 -4.54 -11.47
N ASN A 31 1.95 -3.87 -12.21
CA ASN A 31 0.51 -3.85 -11.96
C ASN A 31 0.13 -3.38 -10.53
N ALA A 32 0.91 -2.44 -9.98
CA ALA A 32 0.71 -1.97 -8.63
C ALA A 32 -0.62 -1.23 -8.48
N THR A 33 -1.02 -0.44 -9.47
CA THR A 33 -2.31 0.28 -9.47
C THR A 33 -3.48 -0.70 -9.38
N ASP A 34 -3.49 -1.73 -10.22
CA ASP A 34 -4.58 -2.72 -10.22
C ASP A 34 -4.64 -3.50 -8.91
N LYS A 35 -3.49 -3.91 -8.38
CA LYS A 35 -3.39 -4.60 -7.09
C LYS A 35 -3.90 -3.75 -5.94
N LEU A 36 -3.44 -2.49 -5.85
CA LEU A 36 -3.84 -1.58 -4.77
C LEU A 36 -5.34 -1.22 -4.84
N ASN A 37 -5.91 -1.13 -6.04
CA ASN A 37 -7.34 -0.85 -6.23
C ASN A 37 -8.26 -1.96 -5.71
N THR A 38 -7.73 -3.16 -5.45
CA THR A 38 -8.51 -4.24 -4.82
C THR A 38 -8.58 -4.14 -3.30
N LEU A 39 -7.74 -3.30 -2.70
CA LEU A 39 -7.64 -3.19 -1.25
C LEU A 39 -8.76 -2.33 -0.67
N ARG A 40 -9.41 -2.82 0.38
CA ARG A 40 -10.40 -2.03 1.12
C ARG A 40 -9.71 -1.11 2.12
N CYS A 41 -9.96 0.19 2.00
CA CYS A 41 -9.62 1.18 3.01
C CYS A 41 -10.81 1.32 3.94
N VAL A 42 -10.65 0.98 5.21
CA VAL A 42 -11.79 0.84 6.13
C VAL A 42 -11.61 1.63 7.42
N ASN A 43 -12.74 2.07 7.98
CA ASN A 43 -12.83 2.45 9.38
C ASN A 43 -13.28 1.22 10.18
N PHE A 44 -12.70 1.01 11.34
CA PHE A 44 -13.02 -0.13 12.19
C PHE A 44 -12.83 0.18 13.67
N THR A 45 -13.37 -0.68 14.53
CA THR A 45 -13.06 -0.75 15.96
C THR A 45 -12.55 -2.15 16.27
N MET A 46 -11.73 -2.28 17.30
CA MET A 46 -11.21 -3.60 17.71
C MET A 46 -12.27 -4.34 18.54
N LYS A 47 -12.52 -5.61 18.21
CA LYS A 47 -13.58 -6.43 18.86
C LYS A 47 -13.47 -6.53 20.38
N HIS A 48 -12.27 -6.54 20.91
CA HIS A 48 -12.01 -6.76 22.33
C HIS A 48 -11.49 -5.49 23.02
N ASP A 49 -11.74 -4.34 22.43
CA ASP A 49 -11.39 -3.02 22.95
C ASP A 49 -12.68 -2.33 23.40
N SER A 50 -12.86 -2.22 24.73
CA SER A 50 -14.03 -1.60 25.32
C SER A 50 -14.09 -0.07 25.14
N SER A 51 -13.01 0.56 24.68
CA SER A 51 -12.99 2.00 24.42
C SER A 51 -13.85 2.38 23.23
N GLY A 52 -14.06 1.46 22.28
CA GLY A 52 -14.78 1.71 21.03
C GLY A 52 -14.05 2.71 20.11
N GLU A 53 -12.74 2.88 20.29
CA GLU A 53 -11.94 3.82 19.51
C GLU A 53 -11.99 3.46 18.02
N LYS A 54 -12.36 4.44 17.20
CA LYS A 54 -12.37 4.30 15.73
C LYS A 54 -10.98 4.41 15.17
N ARG A 55 -10.64 3.49 14.30
CA ARG A 55 -9.35 3.41 13.61
C ARG A 55 -9.55 3.33 12.12
N ILE A 56 -8.50 3.66 11.36
CA ILE A 56 -8.47 3.56 9.91
C ILE A 56 -7.34 2.62 9.52
N GLY A 57 -7.59 1.78 8.52
CA GLY A 57 -6.55 0.88 8.04
C GLY A 57 -7.01 -0.01 6.90
N LEU A 58 -6.17 -1.00 6.60
CA LEU A 58 -6.41 -2.04 5.60
C LEU A 58 -6.72 -3.37 6.31
N ILE A 59 -7.21 -4.31 5.53
CA ILE A 59 -7.44 -5.69 5.97
C ILE A 59 -6.27 -6.56 5.52
N ALA A 60 -5.59 -7.20 6.48
CA ALA A 60 -4.39 -7.99 6.19
C ALA A 60 -4.65 -9.12 5.18
N GLN A 61 -5.82 -9.77 5.23
CA GLN A 61 -6.22 -10.80 4.28
C GLN A 61 -6.38 -10.29 2.84
N ASP A 62 -6.79 -9.04 2.66
CA ASP A 62 -6.88 -8.44 1.32
C ASP A 62 -5.47 -8.15 0.79
N VAL A 63 -4.59 -7.61 1.62
CA VAL A 63 -3.18 -7.34 1.25
C VAL A 63 -2.45 -8.64 0.93
N TYR A 64 -2.66 -9.70 1.71
CA TYR A 64 -2.05 -11.02 1.49
C TYR A 64 -2.29 -11.58 0.08
N LYS A 65 -3.46 -11.31 -0.51
CA LYS A 65 -3.80 -11.78 -1.86
C LYS A 65 -2.95 -11.17 -2.96
N VAL A 66 -2.43 -9.97 -2.77
CA VAL A 66 -1.70 -9.20 -3.80
C VAL A 66 -0.24 -8.94 -3.43
N TYR A 67 0.08 -8.86 -2.14
CA TYR A 67 1.41 -8.65 -1.59
C TYR A 67 1.59 -9.46 -0.29
N PRO A 68 1.70 -10.79 -0.37
CA PRO A 68 1.84 -11.64 0.82
C PRO A 68 3.09 -11.30 1.63
N GLU A 69 4.15 -10.82 0.99
CA GLU A 69 5.42 -10.42 1.61
C GLU A 69 5.30 -9.21 2.55
N VAL A 70 4.23 -8.44 2.43
CA VAL A 70 3.94 -7.26 3.28
C VAL A 70 3.13 -7.63 4.53
N THR A 71 2.79 -8.90 4.67
CA THR A 71 1.97 -9.39 5.77
C THR A 71 2.74 -10.38 6.65
N THR A 72 2.30 -10.54 7.88
CA THR A 72 2.75 -11.59 8.79
C THR A 72 1.60 -12.51 9.14
N GLY A 73 1.90 -13.78 9.41
CA GLY A 73 0.87 -14.79 9.64
C GLY A 73 0.26 -15.34 8.34
N SER A 74 -0.75 -16.17 8.46
CA SER A 74 -1.43 -16.80 7.32
C SER A 74 -2.94 -16.78 7.51
N PRO A 75 -3.73 -16.54 6.45
CA PRO A 75 -5.18 -16.62 6.52
C PRO A 75 -5.70 -18.05 6.74
N ASP A 76 -4.86 -19.06 6.47
CA ASP A 76 -5.21 -20.48 6.58
C ASP A 76 -5.08 -21.01 8.01
N VAL A 77 -4.51 -20.23 8.93
CA VAL A 77 -4.36 -20.59 10.33
C VAL A 77 -5.50 -19.99 11.14
N GLU A 78 -6.16 -20.83 11.94
CA GLU A 78 -7.29 -20.38 12.75
C GLU A 78 -6.88 -19.31 13.76
N TYR A 79 -7.58 -18.19 13.73
CA TYR A 79 -7.45 -17.10 14.71
C TYR A 79 -8.24 -17.42 15.95
N SER A 80 -7.65 -17.16 17.12
CA SER A 80 -8.37 -17.20 18.39
C SER A 80 -8.03 -16.01 19.29
N TYR A 81 -8.90 -15.74 20.25
CA TYR A 81 -8.70 -14.75 21.28
C TYR A 81 -8.74 -15.38 22.65
N ASN A 82 -7.72 -15.12 23.47
CA ASN A 82 -7.65 -15.59 24.85
C ASN A 82 -7.23 -14.46 25.79
N SER A 83 -8.18 -13.95 26.57
CA SER A 83 -7.94 -12.85 27.51
C SER A 83 -7.08 -13.24 28.72
N ALA A 84 -6.85 -14.52 28.97
CA ALA A 84 -6.09 -15.02 30.10
C ALA A 84 -4.58 -15.14 29.86
N THR A 85 -4.11 -14.86 28.64
CA THR A 85 -2.68 -14.95 28.30
C THR A 85 -1.91 -13.71 28.76
N THR A 86 -0.70 -13.92 29.30
CA THR A 86 0.21 -12.83 29.74
C THR A 86 0.98 -12.18 28.58
N GLY A 87 0.76 -12.62 27.35
CA GLY A 87 1.35 -12.06 26.13
C GLY A 87 0.28 -11.41 25.23
N SER A 88 0.36 -11.66 23.94
CA SER A 88 -0.70 -11.25 23.04
C SER A 88 -1.95 -12.10 23.25
N SER A 89 -3.08 -11.45 23.51
CA SER A 89 -4.38 -12.11 23.61
C SER A 89 -4.90 -12.60 22.26
N HIS A 90 -4.32 -12.14 21.17
CA HIS A 90 -4.65 -12.51 19.81
C HIS A 90 -3.67 -13.57 19.29
N ILE A 91 -4.16 -14.80 19.12
CA ILE A 91 -3.37 -15.94 18.68
C ILE A 91 -3.58 -16.12 17.16
N ASN A 92 -2.50 -16.25 16.41
CA ASN A 92 -2.51 -16.40 14.95
C ASN A 92 -3.17 -15.23 14.20
N ALA A 93 -3.19 -14.04 14.81
CA ALA A 93 -3.65 -12.85 14.09
C ALA A 93 -2.65 -12.50 12.98
N MET A 94 -3.17 -12.20 11.80
CA MET A 94 -2.34 -11.63 10.74
C MET A 94 -1.95 -10.19 11.08
N GLY A 95 -0.74 -9.83 10.70
CA GLY A 95 -0.22 -8.46 10.80
C GLY A 95 0.00 -7.86 9.42
N LEU A 96 0.19 -6.54 9.39
CA LEU A 96 0.47 -5.78 8.18
C LEU A 96 1.63 -4.81 8.43
N GLN A 97 2.63 -4.90 7.57
CA GLN A 97 3.79 -4.01 7.55
C GLN A 97 3.49 -2.82 6.63
N TYR A 98 2.78 -1.82 7.15
CA TYR A 98 2.31 -0.66 6.37
C TYR A 98 3.42 0.08 5.63
N THR A 99 4.61 0.18 6.20
CA THR A 99 5.76 0.85 5.57
C THR A 99 6.22 0.18 4.28
N GLU A 100 6.02 -1.12 4.16
CA GLU A 100 6.37 -1.89 2.96
C GLU A 100 5.44 -1.58 1.77
N LEU A 101 4.27 -0.99 2.02
CA LEU A 101 3.35 -0.54 0.96
C LEU A 101 3.82 0.76 0.26
N VAL A 102 4.83 1.45 0.78
CA VAL A 102 5.35 2.67 0.16
C VAL A 102 5.87 2.40 -1.25
N ALA A 103 6.60 1.30 -1.47
CA ALA A 103 7.11 0.95 -2.80
C ALA A 103 5.98 0.64 -3.81
N PRO A 104 4.97 -0.20 -3.48
CA PRO A 104 3.78 -0.36 -4.32
C PRO A 104 3.04 0.95 -4.61
N MET A 105 2.91 1.85 -3.64
CA MET A 105 2.27 3.16 -3.84
C MET A 105 3.06 4.03 -4.81
N ILE A 106 4.39 4.07 -4.70
CA ILE A 106 5.24 4.80 -5.64
C ILE A 106 5.09 4.23 -7.06
N LYS A 107 5.10 2.90 -7.20
CA LYS A 107 4.91 2.25 -8.50
C LYS A 107 3.53 2.56 -9.10
N ALA A 108 2.48 2.55 -8.29
CA ALA A 108 1.13 2.92 -8.74
C ALA A 108 1.07 4.38 -9.23
N ILE A 109 1.74 5.31 -8.55
CA ILE A 109 1.85 6.70 -9.00
C ILE A 109 2.56 6.78 -10.36
N GLN A 110 3.64 6.04 -10.55
CA GLN A 110 4.38 5.98 -11.82
C GLN A 110 3.51 5.43 -12.96
N GLU A 111 2.78 4.35 -12.71
CA GLU A 111 1.84 3.75 -13.68
C GLU A 111 0.73 4.72 -14.04
N LEU A 112 0.10 5.38 -13.06
CA LEU A 112 -0.95 6.38 -13.28
C LEU A 112 -0.42 7.59 -14.05
N SER A 113 0.78 8.07 -13.73
CA SER A 113 1.42 9.18 -14.44
C SER A 113 1.65 8.83 -15.91
N SER A 114 2.07 7.61 -16.19
CA SER A 114 2.22 7.11 -17.57
C SER A 114 0.89 7.05 -18.30
N GLN A 115 -0.15 6.50 -17.67
CA GLN A 115 -1.50 6.42 -18.23
C GLN A 115 -2.09 7.80 -18.52
N ILE A 116 -1.90 8.78 -17.62
CA ILE A 116 -2.32 10.16 -17.83
C ILE A 116 -1.59 10.76 -19.02
N GLY A 117 -0.28 10.51 -19.17
CA GLY A 117 0.50 10.97 -20.32
C GLY A 117 -0.02 10.43 -21.64
N VAL A 118 -0.32 9.13 -21.72
CA VAL A 118 -0.93 8.50 -22.89
C VAL A 118 -2.31 9.10 -23.18
N LEU A 119 -3.15 9.26 -22.18
CA LEU A 119 -4.49 9.84 -22.31
C LEU A 119 -4.44 11.28 -22.82
N LYS A 120 -3.53 12.11 -22.29
CA LYS A 120 -3.32 13.48 -22.77
C LYS A 120 -2.91 13.51 -24.24
N ALA A 121 -2.03 12.62 -24.66
CA ALA A 121 -1.60 12.51 -26.05
C ALA A 121 -2.76 12.11 -26.98
N GLN A 122 -3.61 11.17 -26.55
CA GLN A 122 -4.80 10.75 -27.28
C GLN A 122 -5.82 11.87 -27.41
N ILE A 123 -6.09 12.59 -26.33
CA ILE A 123 -7.01 13.74 -26.33
C ILE A 123 -6.48 14.85 -27.25
N SER A 124 -5.20 15.19 -27.16
CA SER A 124 -4.56 16.21 -28.01
C SER A 124 -4.57 15.83 -29.51
N GLY A 125 -4.53 14.53 -29.83
CA GLY A 125 -4.65 14.01 -31.20
C GLY A 125 -6.11 13.87 -31.68
N SER A 126 -7.10 14.02 -30.80
CA SER A 126 -8.51 13.91 -31.15
C SER A 126 -8.97 15.10 -31.99
N SER A 127 -9.67 14.85 -33.11
CA SER A 127 -10.25 15.91 -33.95
C SER A 127 -11.30 16.72 -33.20
N ASP A 128 -12.11 16.08 -32.35
CA ASP A 128 -13.15 16.73 -31.56
C ASP A 128 -12.55 17.67 -30.51
N PHE A 129 -11.48 17.23 -29.82
CA PHE A 129 -10.75 18.07 -28.87
C PHE A 129 -10.08 19.26 -29.55
N ASN A 130 -9.42 19.05 -30.69
CA ASN A 130 -8.79 20.11 -31.45
C ASN A 130 -9.81 21.12 -31.99
N SER A 131 -10.97 20.67 -32.43
CA SER A 131 -12.07 21.55 -32.84
C SER A 131 -12.58 22.40 -31.69
N LEU A 132 -12.77 21.83 -30.51
CA LEU A 132 -13.21 22.56 -29.30
C LEU A 132 -12.16 23.59 -28.88
N LYS A 133 -10.89 23.23 -28.88
CA LYS A 133 -9.79 24.12 -28.54
C LYS A 133 -9.72 25.31 -29.51
N THR A 134 -9.88 25.09 -30.80
CA THR A 134 -9.91 26.15 -31.81
C THR A 134 -11.11 27.06 -31.61
N SER A 135 -12.28 26.50 -31.35
CA SER A 135 -13.52 27.27 -31.10
C SER A 135 -13.34 28.18 -29.85
N VAL A 136 -12.78 27.69 -28.77
CA VAL A 136 -12.52 28.49 -27.55
C VAL A 136 -11.47 29.57 -27.82
N SER A 137 -10.39 29.30 -28.56
CA SER A 137 -9.34 30.26 -28.88
C SER A 137 -9.80 31.32 -29.88
N GLY A 138 -10.77 30.99 -30.73
CA GLY A 138 -11.34 31.91 -31.75
C GLY A 138 -12.47 32.81 -31.26
N SER A 139 -12.92 32.65 -30.01
CA SER A 139 -14.04 33.39 -29.42
C SER A 139 -13.66 34.69 -28.73
N ASN A 140 -12.49 35.22 -28.95
CA ASN A 140 -12.01 36.53 -28.43
C ASN A 140 -12.54 37.69 -29.28
#